data_676a67d76ba7e610b8437bf567ca8278
#
_entry.id   676a67d76ba7e610b8437bf567ca8278
#
_cell.length_a   1.000
_cell.length_b   1.000
_cell.length_c   1.000
_cell.angle_alpha   90.00
_cell.angle_beta   90.00
_cell.angle_gamma   90.00
#
_symmetry.space_group_name_H-M   'P 1'
#
loop_
_entity.id
_entity.type
_entity.pdbx_description
1 polymer ?
#
loop_
_entity_poly.entity_id
_entity_poly.type
_entity_poly.pdbx_seq_one_letter_code
_entity_poly.pdbx_strand_id
1 'polypeptide(L)'
;MMQAPQDSNLEKLQAGLAKIKERFVQSMPERVAEFDALMDQLYEDEDTEKVVDEICQRAHKLHGQAGSFGFAEIGAMAAKLEQNIRDVLDGPRPLNTEGIEVDLVAMLDQIDVSLNAT
;
A
#
# COMPACT_ATOMS: atom_id res chain seq x y z
N MET A 1 40.67 4.89 -13.96
CA MET A 1 40.42 4.57 -15.37
C MET A 1 39.37 3.50 -15.55
N MET A 2 39.35 2.53 -14.69
CA MET A 2 38.42 1.41 -14.81
C MET A 2 37.02 1.71 -14.28
N GLN A 3 36.80 2.91 -13.83
CA GLN A 3 35.49 3.26 -13.20
C GLN A 3 34.40 3.59 -14.18
N ALA A 4 34.73 4.04 -15.40
CA ALA A 4 33.70 4.41 -16.35
C ALA A 4 32.70 3.30 -16.66
N PRO A 5 33.09 2.04 -16.86
CA PRO A 5 32.13 0.95 -17.06
C PRO A 5 31.25 0.70 -15.83
N GLN A 6 31.84 0.78 -14.62
CA GLN A 6 31.10 0.62 -13.37
C GLN A 6 30.11 1.76 -13.17
N ASP A 7 30.52 2.99 -13.44
CA ASP A 7 29.67 4.17 -13.33
C ASP A 7 28.48 4.07 -14.30
N SER A 8 28.74 3.60 -15.54
CA SER A 8 27.69 3.39 -16.53
C SER A 8 26.68 2.33 -16.08
N ASN A 9 27.14 1.24 -15.47
CA ASN A 9 26.27 0.19 -14.96
C ASN A 9 25.44 0.69 -13.78
N LEU A 10 26.05 1.48 -12.90
CA LEU A 10 25.34 2.07 -11.77
C LEU A 10 24.28 3.05 -12.24
N GLU A 11 24.61 3.88 -13.23
CA GLU A 11 23.65 4.82 -13.80
C GLU A 11 22.45 4.10 -14.43
N LYS A 12 22.70 3.01 -15.14
CA LYS A 12 21.64 2.19 -15.72
C LYS A 12 20.74 1.58 -14.65
N LEU A 13 21.34 1.09 -13.57
CA LEU A 13 20.61 0.53 -12.45
C LEU A 13 19.74 1.60 -11.79
N GLN A 14 20.30 2.79 -11.53
CA GLN A 14 19.58 3.89 -10.93
C GLN A 14 18.43 4.35 -11.82
N ALA A 15 18.63 4.43 -13.13
CA ALA A 15 17.60 4.78 -14.08
C ALA A 15 16.46 3.74 -14.09
N GLY A 16 16.83 2.45 -14.01
CA GLY A 16 15.85 1.37 -13.92
C GLY A 16 15.00 1.45 -12.66
N LEU A 17 15.66 1.70 -11.52
CA LEU A 17 14.96 1.85 -10.24
C LEU A 17 14.04 3.08 -10.26
N ALA A 18 14.48 4.18 -10.86
CA ALA A 18 13.66 5.38 -10.99
C ALA A 18 12.39 5.13 -11.81
N LYS A 19 12.51 4.33 -12.88
CA LYS A 19 11.35 3.96 -13.69
C LYS A 19 10.37 3.08 -12.92
N ILE A 20 10.88 2.14 -12.14
CA ILE A 20 10.04 1.27 -11.32
C ILE A 20 9.29 2.08 -10.28
N LYS A 21 9.99 3.02 -9.63
CA LYS A 21 9.38 3.93 -8.67
C LYS A 21 8.30 4.78 -9.33
N GLU A 22 8.58 5.31 -10.53
CA GLU A 22 7.60 6.10 -11.28
C GLU A 22 6.35 5.30 -11.59
N ARG A 23 6.51 4.03 -12.02
CA ARG A 23 5.37 3.14 -12.27
C ARG A 23 4.57 2.89 -11.01
N PHE A 24 5.26 2.74 -9.87
CA PHE A 24 4.59 2.58 -8.59
C PHE A 24 3.71 3.81 -8.30
N VAL A 25 4.28 5.02 -8.43
CA VAL A 25 3.53 6.26 -8.20
C VAL A 25 2.35 6.38 -9.17
N GLN A 26 2.56 6.05 -10.44
CA GLN A 26 1.49 6.10 -11.46
C GLN A 26 0.37 5.09 -11.20
N SER A 27 0.67 4.00 -10.47
CA SER A 27 -0.34 2.99 -10.13
C SER A 27 -1.24 3.40 -8.97
N MET A 28 -0.86 4.45 -8.22
CA MET A 28 -1.56 4.79 -6.99
C MET A 28 -3.00 5.25 -7.17
N PRO A 29 -3.36 6.06 -8.19
CA PRO A 29 -4.76 6.43 -8.37
C PRO A 29 -5.69 5.23 -8.56
N GLU A 30 -5.25 4.23 -9.31
CA GLU A 30 -6.03 3.00 -9.50
C GLU A 30 -6.13 2.20 -8.20
N ARG A 31 -5.04 2.10 -7.44
CA ARG A 31 -5.04 1.41 -6.14
C ARG A 31 -5.96 2.10 -5.15
N VAL A 32 -5.96 3.42 -5.11
CA VAL A 32 -6.85 4.20 -4.24
C VAL A 32 -8.30 3.91 -4.62
N ALA A 33 -8.63 3.91 -5.91
CA ALA A 33 -9.97 3.60 -6.39
C ALA A 33 -10.40 2.18 -6.00
N GLU A 34 -9.48 1.21 -6.04
CA GLU A 34 -9.76 -0.16 -5.62
C GLU A 34 -10.04 -0.25 -4.12
N PHE A 35 -9.27 0.46 -3.29
CA PHE A 35 -9.53 0.52 -1.86
C PHE A 35 -10.86 1.20 -1.55
N ASP A 36 -11.19 2.28 -2.26
CA ASP A 36 -12.49 2.95 -2.10
C ASP A 36 -13.64 2.01 -2.41
N ALA A 37 -13.53 1.23 -3.48
CA ALA A 37 -14.53 0.25 -3.86
C ALA A 37 -14.68 -0.85 -2.80
N LEU A 38 -13.57 -1.33 -2.26
CA LEU A 38 -13.59 -2.33 -1.19
C LEU A 38 -14.20 -1.76 0.10
N MET A 39 -13.93 -0.50 0.38
CA MET A 39 -14.51 0.16 1.55
C MET A 39 -16.04 0.23 1.44
N ASP A 40 -16.57 0.54 0.26
CA ASP A 40 -18.01 0.50 0.02
C ASP A 40 -18.57 -0.91 0.24
N GLN A 41 -17.85 -1.93 -0.22
CA GLN A 41 -18.26 -3.33 -0.06
C GLN A 41 -18.26 -3.79 1.39
N LEU A 42 -17.49 -3.16 2.28
CA LEU A 42 -17.49 -3.51 3.71
C LEU A 42 -18.90 -3.46 4.32
N TYR A 43 -19.72 -2.57 3.82
CA TYR A 43 -21.07 -2.34 4.36
C TYR A 43 -22.17 -2.95 3.52
N GLU A 44 -21.89 -3.31 2.28
CA GLU A 44 -22.88 -3.77 1.32
C GLU A 44 -22.82 -5.27 1.06
N ASP A 45 -21.65 -5.88 1.21
CA ASP A 45 -21.45 -7.28 0.88
C ASP A 45 -21.86 -8.19 2.03
N GLU A 46 -22.53 -9.31 1.71
CA GLU A 46 -22.90 -10.32 2.70
C GLU A 46 -21.66 -11.07 3.23
N ASP A 47 -20.61 -11.17 2.42
CA ASP A 47 -19.36 -11.84 2.82
C ASP A 47 -18.31 -10.81 3.20
N THR A 48 -18.47 -10.18 4.35
CA THR A 48 -17.58 -9.15 4.86
C THR A 48 -16.17 -9.69 5.09
N GLU A 49 -16.01 -10.94 5.53
CA GLU A 49 -14.68 -11.53 5.75
C GLU A 49 -13.87 -11.60 4.46
N LYS A 50 -14.52 -11.91 3.34
CA LYS A 50 -13.86 -11.96 2.04
C LYS A 50 -13.37 -10.56 1.63
N VAL A 51 -14.19 -9.55 1.83
CA VAL A 51 -13.82 -8.15 1.52
C VAL A 51 -12.64 -7.72 2.38
N VAL A 52 -12.69 -8.01 3.67
CA VAL A 52 -11.61 -7.70 4.62
C VAL A 52 -10.32 -8.40 4.24
N ASP A 53 -10.40 -9.66 3.82
CA ASP A 53 -9.22 -10.40 3.35
C ASP A 53 -8.61 -9.76 2.11
N GLU A 54 -9.43 -9.31 1.16
CA GLU A 54 -8.93 -8.61 -0.02
C GLU A 54 -8.23 -7.30 0.35
N ILE A 55 -8.79 -6.54 1.27
CA ILE A 55 -8.15 -5.32 1.78
C ILE A 55 -6.79 -5.67 2.39
N CYS A 56 -6.73 -6.74 3.18
CA CYS A 56 -5.49 -7.21 3.80
C CYS A 56 -4.42 -7.54 2.76
N GLN A 57 -4.78 -8.28 1.73
CA GLN A 57 -3.84 -8.66 0.67
C GLN A 57 -3.30 -7.46 -0.08
N ARG A 58 -4.15 -6.49 -0.40
CA ARG A 58 -3.74 -5.27 -1.08
C ARG A 58 -2.87 -4.38 -0.19
N ALA A 59 -3.19 -4.30 1.09
CA ALA A 59 -2.38 -3.57 2.07
C ALA A 59 -1.00 -4.20 2.22
N HIS A 60 -0.92 -5.54 2.25
CA HIS A 60 0.35 -6.27 2.32
C HIS A 60 1.25 -5.94 1.13
N LYS A 61 0.68 -5.96 -0.07
CA LYS A 61 1.42 -5.65 -1.29
C LYS A 61 1.90 -4.20 -1.29
N LEU A 62 1.03 -3.28 -0.90
CA LEU A 62 1.38 -1.86 -0.82
C LEU A 62 2.47 -1.62 0.22
N HIS A 63 2.39 -2.25 1.39
CA HIS A 63 3.41 -2.18 2.43
C HIS A 63 4.79 -2.54 1.88
N GLY A 64 4.89 -3.68 1.20
CA GLY A 64 6.16 -4.13 0.65
C GLY A 64 6.73 -3.17 -0.41
N GLN A 65 5.89 -2.70 -1.30
CA GLN A 65 6.33 -1.81 -2.39
C GLN A 65 6.66 -0.40 -1.89
N ALA A 66 5.82 0.17 -1.04
CA ALA A 66 6.01 1.53 -0.54
C ALA A 66 7.33 1.66 0.22
N GLY A 67 7.64 0.68 1.07
CA GLY A 67 8.90 0.66 1.80
C GLY A 67 10.11 0.63 0.86
N SER A 68 10.01 -0.14 -0.22
CA SER A 68 11.12 -0.26 -1.20
C SER A 68 11.37 1.02 -1.98
N PHE A 69 10.35 1.86 -2.15
CA PHE A 69 10.45 3.06 -2.98
C PHE A 69 10.55 4.36 -2.17
N GLY A 70 10.79 4.26 -0.87
CA GLY A 70 11.01 5.44 -0.04
C GLY A 70 9.75 6.12 0.49
N PHE A 71 8.59 5.45 0.39
CA PHE A 71 7.34 5.93 0.96
C PHE A 71 7.07 5.24 2.30
N ALA A 72 7.98 5.49 3.26
CA ALA A 72 7.97 4.80 4.56
C ALA A 72 6.66 4.99 5.33
N GLU A 73 6.06 6.17 5.25
CA GLU A 73 4.83 6.47 5.98
C GLU A 73 3.63 5.72 5.41
N ILE A 74 3.54 5.64 4.08
CA ILE A 74 2.51 4.82 3.42
C ILE A 74 2.71 3.36 3.82
N GLY A 75 3.95 2.89 3.78
CA GLY A 75 4.28 1.51 4.15
C GLY A 75 3.89 1.20 5.59
N ALA A 76 4.17 2.10 6.51
CA ALA A 76 3.84 1.93 7.93
C ALA A 76 2.32 1.83 8.15
N MET A 77 1.55 2.68 7.49
CA MET A 77 0.10 2.65 7.60
C MET A 77 -0.51 1.41 6.96
N ALA A 78 0.02 0.98 5.82
CA ALA A 78 -0.40 -0.26 5.18
C ALA A 78 -0.10 -1.47 6.06
N ALA A 79 1.07 -1.50 6.70
CA ALA A 79 1.45 -2.56 7.63
C ALA A 79 0.52 -2.61 8.84
N LYS A 80 0.15 -1.46 9.38
CA LYS A 80 -0.77 -1.37 10.50
C LYS A 80 -2.15 -1.90 10.13
N LEU A 81 -2.66 -1.50 8.97
CA LEU A 81 -3.95 -1.98 8.46
C LEU A 81 -3.91 -3.50 8.27
N GLU A 82 -2.86 -4.01 7.65
CA GLU A 82 -2.67 -5.44 7.46
C GLU A 82 -2.68 -6.19 8.79
N GLN A 83 -1.91 -5.72 9.76
CA GLN A 83 -1.81 -6.39 11.06
C GLN A 83 -3.13 -6.39 11.81
N ASN A 84 -3.85 -5.28 11.81
CA ASN A 84 -5.14 -5.18 12.47
C ASN A 84 -6.16 -6.14 11.84
N ILE A 85 -6.12 -6.31 10.52
CA ILE A 85 -7.00 -7.25 9.84
C ILE A 85 -6.60 -8.69 10.16
N ARG A 86 -5.31 -9.01 10.18
CA ARG A 86 -4.85 -10.36 10.52
C ARG A 86 -5.25 -10.76 11.93
N ASP A 87 -5.21 -9.81 12.85
CA ASP A 87 -5.65 -10.07 14.24
C ASP A 87 -7.14 -10.43 14.30
N VAL A 88 -7.93 -9.99 13.34
CA VAL A 88 -9.35 -10.35 13.22
C VAL A 88 -9.51 -11.71 12.53
N LEU A 89 -8.84 -11.89 11.39
CA LEU A 89 -9.02 -13.11 10.57
C LEU A 89 -8.38 -14.34 11.18
N ASP A 90 -7.20 -14.20 11.78
CA ASP A 90 -6.40 -15.32 12.29
C ASP A 90 -6.38 -15.41 13.80
N GLY A 91 -6.86 -14.39 14.50
CA GLY A 91 -6.80 -14.28 15.95
C GLY A 91 -8.16 -14.16 16.60
N PRO A 92 -8.17 -13.91 17.92
CA PRO A 92 -9.41 -13.83 18.69
C PRO A 92 -10.13 -12.49 18.61
N ARG A 93 -9.56 -11.50 17.94
CA ARG A 93 -10.14 -10.16 17.91
C ARG A 93 -11.40 -10.16 17.04
N PRO A 94 -12.52 -9.59 17.51
CA PRO A 94 -13.75 -9.55 16.72
C PRO A 94 -13.64 -8.55 15.57
N LEU A 95 -14.39 -8.80 14.50
CA LEU A 95 -14.45 -7.91 13.35
C LEU A 95 -15.00 -6.55 13.77
N ASN A 96 -14.26 -5.49 13.44
CA ASN A 96 -14.67 -4.11 13.66
C ASN A 96 -14.58 -3.35 12.34
N THR A 97 -15.66 -3.34 11.60
CA THR A 97 -15.75 -2.70 10.29
C THR A 97 -15.39 -1.21 10.35
N GLU A 98 -15.88 -0.51 11.37
CA GLU A 98 -15.58 0.91 11.54
C GLU A 98 -14.10 1.16 11.81
N GLY A 99 -13.46 0.30 12.59
CA GLY A 99 -12.03 0.40 12.86
C GLY A 99 -11.20 0.19 11.60
N ILE A 100 -11.60 -0.77 10.78
CA ILE A 100 -10.93 -1.01 9.49
C ILE A 100 -11.09 0.20 8.57
N GLU A 101 -12.28 0.77 8.51
CA GLU A 101 -12.55 1.97 7.72
C GLU A 101 -11.67 3.14 8.17
N VAL A 102 -11.56 3.37 9.47
CA VAL A 102 -10.72 4.45 10.02
C VAL A 102 -9.26 4.26 9.58
N ASP A 103 -8.73 3.05 9.73
CA ASP A 103 -7.35 2.76 9.34
C ASP A 103 -7.15 2.89 7.83
N LEU A 104 -8.13 2.46 7.04
CA LEU A 104 -8.08 2.56 5.59
C LEU A 104 -8.12 4.02 5.13
N VAL A 105 -9.01 4.83 5.68
CA VAL A 105 -9.10 6.27 5.36
C VAL A 105 -7.79 6.97 5.72
N ALA A 106 -7.22 6.68 6.89
CA ALA A 106 -5.94 7.26 7.29
C ALA A 106 -4.83 6.92 6.30
N MET A 107 -4.79 5.68 5.82
CA MET A 107 -3.81 5.26 4.82
C MET A 107 -4.02 5.99 3.48
N LEU A 108 -5.26 6.11 3.02
CA LEU A 108 -5.57 6.81 1.78
C LEU A 108 -5.21 8.29 1.88
N ASP A 109 -5.46 8.92 3.01
CA ASP A 109 -5.04 10.30 3.26
C ASP A 109 -3.52 10.44 3.23
N GLN A 110 -2.79 9.48 3.81
CA GLN A 110 -1.33 9.49 3.78
C GLN A 110 -0.79 9.33 2.36
N ILE A 111 -1.43 8.51 1.54
CA ILE A 111 -1.07 8.37 0.13
C ILE A 111 -1.19 9.73 -0.56
N ASP A 112 -2.30 10.42 -0.36
CA ASP A 112 -2.53 11.73 -0.95
C ASP A 112 -1.47 12.75 -0.51
N VAL A 113 -1.20 12.82 0.79
CA VAL A 113 -0.18 13.73 1.34
C VAL A 113 1.20 13.41 0.78
N SER A 114 1.59 12.15 0.76
CA SER A 114 2.93 11.74 0.32
C SER A 114 3.17 11.99 -1.16
N LEU A 115 2.16 11.78 -2.00
CA LEU A 115 2.29 11.99 -3.44
C LEU A 115 2.22 13.46 -3.83
N ASN A 116 1.51 14.27 -3.08
CA ASN A 116 1.35 15.70 -3.38
C ASN A 116 2.41 16.58 -2.69
N ALA A 117 3.23 15.99 -1.82
CA ALA A 117 4.31 16.72 -1.14
C ALA A 117 5.52 16.96 -2.04
N THR A 118 5.57 16.35 -3.21
CA THR A 118 6.64 16.55 -4.20
C THR A 118 6.18 17.51 -5.31
#